data_f215c5fb129967978e4ee0cb49fc4d4a
#
_entry.id   f215c5fb129967978e4ee0cb49fc4d4a
#
_cell.length_a   1.000
_cell.length_b   1.000
_cell.length_c   1.000
_cell.angle_alpha   90.00
_cell.angle_beta   90.00
_cell.angle_gamma   90.00
#
_symmetry.space_group_name_H-M   'P 1'
#
loop_
_entity.id
_entity.type
_entity.pdbx_description
1 polymer ?
#
loop_
_entity_poly.entity_id
_entity_poly.type
_entity_poly.pdbx_seq_one_letter_code
_entity_poly.pdbx_strand_id
1 'polypeptide(L)'
;MVLFCGIADALLICLGVLGLGTVMAPIFEDYADWLFGISALWLGFYGLGRLRAAYQVPRSITADNTGESIKNLRGIFSLLAVLTFANPHVYLDTVVLLGAVSIGYMGLEKLLFASGASLASLAFFASIGFGAKRLSPLMRSARAWQMLDIITALIMFIFAVTLLAQISWVTG
;
A
#
# COMPACT_ATOMS: atom_id res chain seq x y z
N MET A 1 -0.31 15.19 -1.17
CA MET A 1 0.00 13.76 -0.99
C MET A 1 -1.25 12.95 -0.71
N VAL A 2 -1.99 13.20 0.39
CA VAL A 2 -3.23 12.48 0.75
C VAL A 2 -4.24 12.45 -0.40
N LEU A 3 -4.53 13.61 -1.01
CA LEU A 3 -5.45 13.71 -2.16
C LEU A 3 -4.96 12.91 -3.37
N PHE A 4 -3.67 12.90 -3.65
CA PHE A 4 -3.12 12.15 -4.77
C PHE A 4 -3.33 10.64 -4.57
N CYS A 5 -2.96 10.11 -3.41
CA CYS A 5 -3.16 8.69 -3.09
C CYS A 5 -4.64 8.31 -3.09
N GLY A 6 -5.49 9.14 -2.48
CA GLY A 6 -6.93 8.89 -2.45
C GLY A 6 -7.60 8.94 -3.83
N ILE A 7 -7.18 9.85 -4.71
CA ILE A 7 -7.71 9.93 -6.08
C ILE A 7 -7.20 8.73 -6.91
N ALA A 8 -5.92 8.38 -6.78
CA ALA A 8 -5.35 7.22 -7.48
C ALA A 8 -6.08 5.93 -7.08
N ASP A 9 -6.33 5.74 -5.78
CA ASP A 9 -7.04 4.59 -5.26
C ASP A 9 -8.51 4.59 -5.69
N ALA A 10 -9.21 5.73 -5.64
CA ALA A 10 -10.57 5.86 -6.13
C ALA A 10 -10.69 5.54 -7.63
N LEU A 11 -9.71 5.93 -8.44
CA LEU A 11 -9.67 5.56 -9.86
C LEU A 11 -9.53 4.04 -10.04
N LEU A 12 -8.64 3.39 -9.28
CA LEU A 12 -8.47 1.94 -9.33
C LEU A 12 -9.73 1.20 -8.86
N ILE A 13 -10.39 1.68 -7.80
CA ILE A 13 -11.68 1.15 -7.33
C ILE A 13 -12.74 1.26 -8.44
N CYS A 14 -12.88 2.44 -9.06
CA CYS A 14 -13.81 2.64 -10.15
C CYS A 14 -13.52 1.71 -11.32
N LEU A 15 -12.27 1.54 -11.72
CA LEU A 15 -11.87 0.63 -12.79
C LEU A 15 -12.21 -0.83 -12.43
N GLY A 16 -11.96 -1.25 -11.19
CA GLY A 16 -12.34 -2.59 -10.71
C GLY A 16 -13.84 -2.83 -10.76
N VAL A 17 -14.61 -1.89 -10.23
CA VAL A 17 -16.07 -1.96 -10.17
C VAL A 17 -16.70 -1.87 -11.56
N LEU A 18 -16.14 -1.10 -12.50
CA LEU A 18 -16.63 -1.00 -13.90
C LEU A 18 -16.43 -2.28 -14.73
N GLY A 19 -15.79 -3.29 -14.19
CA GLY A 19 -15.69 -4.61 -14.83
C GLY A 19 -14.28 -5.04 -15.24
N LEU A 20 -13.25 -4.17 -15.09
CA LEU A 20 -11.87 -4.58 -15.30
C LEU A 20 -11.47 -5.71 -14.33
N GLY A 21 -12.02 -5.72 -13.12
CA GLY A 21 -11.82 -6.80 -12.17
C GLY A 21 -12.27 -8.16 -12.68
N THR A 22 -13.39 -8.22 -13.39
CA THR A 22 -13.91 -9.48 -13.97
C THR A 22 -13.09 -9.99 -15.15
N VAL A 23 -12.52 -9.07 -15.93
CA VAL A 23 -11.62 -9.43 -17.06
C VAL A 23 -10.24 -9.84 -16.56
N MET A 24 -9.78 -9.22 -15.48
CA MET A 24 -8.46 -9.51 -14.92
C MET A 24 -8.48 -10.72 -13.96
N ALA A 25 -9.61 -11.04 -13.34
CA ALA A 25 -9.71 -12.14 -12.38
C ALA A 25 -9.15 -13.48 -12.92
N PRO A 26 -9.52 -13.97 -14.12
CA PRO A 26 -8.97 -15.23 -14.62
C PRO A 26 -7.46 -15.15 -14.87
N ILE A 27 -6.94 -14.00 -15.32
CA ILE A 27 -5.50 -13.82 -15.52
C ILE A 27 -4.77 -13.85 -14.16
N PHE A 28 -5.37 -13.25 -13.14
CA PHE A 28 -4.79 -13.27 -11.79
C PHE A 28 -4.90 -14.67 -11.15
N GLU A 29 -5.97 -15.42 -11.41
CA GLU A 29 -6.11 -16.79 -10.93
C GLU A 29 -5.04 -17.71 -11.53
N ASP A 30 -4.79 -17.64 -12.83
CA ASP A 30 -3.78 -18.45 -13.52
C ASP A 30 -2.35 -18.16 -13.04
N TYR A 31 -2.07 -16.92 -12.64
CA TYR A 31 -0.75 -16.47 -12.18
C TYR A 31 -0.69 -16.15 -10.68
N ALA A 32 -1.73 -16.48 -9.91
CA ALA A 32 -1.84 -16.13 -8.49
C ALA A 32 -0.63 -16.58 -7.68
N ASP A 33 -0.22 -17.83 -7.83
CA ASP A 33 0.90 -18.40 -7.09
C ASP A 33 2.22 -17.66 -7.37
N TRP A 34 2.46 -17.29 -8.61
CA TRP A 34 3.63 -16.50 -9.00
C TRP A 34 3.56 -15.07 -8.44
N LEU A 35 2.40 -14.43 -8.51
CA LEU A 35 2.19 -13.10 -7.98
C LEU A 35 2.37 -13.08 -6.46
N PHE A 36 1.82 -14.06 -5.74
CA PHE A 36 2.00 -14.19 -4.31
C PHE A 36 3.46 -14.46 -3.95
N GLY A 37 4.15 -15.33 -4.69
CA GLY A 37 5.55 -15.64 -4.48
C GLY A 37 6.47 -14.42 -4.66
N ILE A 38 6.31 -13.69 -5.77
CA ILE A 38 7.08 -12.47 -6.05
C ILE A 38 6.79 -11.39 -5.01
N SER A 39 5.51 -11.19 -4.66
CA SER A 39 5.12 -10.21 -3.64
C SER A 39 5.67 -10.55 -2.26
N ALA A 40 5.62 -11.82 -1.86
CA ALA A 40 6.17 -12.29 -0.59
C ALA A 40 7.69 -12.10 -0.54
N LEU A 41 8.40 -12.41 -1.62
CA LEU A 41 9.85 -12.21 -1.72
C LEU A 41 10.20 -10.71 -1.61
N TRP A 42 9.46 -9.87 -2.31
CA TRP A 42 9.64 -8.41 -2.26
C TRP A 42 9.41 -7.85 -0.85
N LEU A 43 8.28 -8.24 -0.22
CA LEU A 43 7.96 -7.82 1.15
C LEU A 43 9.00 -8.33 2.16
N GLY A 44 9.47 -9.56 2.02
CA GLY A 44 10.53 -10.13 2.84
C GLY A 44 11.84 -9.35 2.71
N PHE A 45 12.25 -9.04 1.48
CA PHE A 45 13.45 -8.25 1.19
C PHE A 45 13.33 -6.82 1.76
N TYR A 46 12.17 -6.18 1.56
CA TYR A 46 11.91 -4.85 2.10
C TYR A 46 11.89 -4.86 3.64
N GLY A 47 11.24 -5.85 4.25
CA GLY A 47 11.22 -6.05 5.71
C GLY A 47 12.62 -6.23 6.30
N LEU A 48 13.48 -7.01 5.63
CA LEU A 48 14.88 -7.18 6.03
C LEU A 48 15.65 -5.85 5.94
N GLY A 49 15.41 -5.06 4.90
CA GLY A 49 15.98 -3.71 4.76
C GLY A 49 15.60 -2.79 5.92
N ARG A 50 14.32 -2.81 6.32
CA ARG A 50 13.82 -2.03 7.47
C ARG A 50 14.41 -2.52 8.78
N LEU A 51 14.51 -3.83 8.97
CA LEU A 51 15.13 -4.40 10.16
C LEU A 51 16.60 -3.98 10.27
N ARG A 52 17.34 -4.03 9.17
CA ARG A 52 18.73 -3.54 9.14
C ARG A 52 18.81 -2.05 9.47
N ALA A 53 17.90 -1.23 8.94
CA ALA A 53 17.84 0.19 9.22
C ALA A 53 17.59 0.49 10.71
N ALA A 54 16.78 -0.34 11.39
CA ALA A 54 16.51 -0.22 12.83
C ALA A 54 17.75 -0.42 13.70
N TYR A 55 18.70 -1.26 13.25
CA TYR A 55 19.96 -1.53 13.97
C TYR A 55 21.14 -0.66 13.52
N GLN A 56 20.98 0.11 12.44
CA GLN A 56 22.00 1.08 12.04
C GLN A 56 21.84 2.36 12.86
N VAL A 57 23.00 3.02 13.14
CA VAL A 57 23.11 4.21 14.02
C VAL A 57 21.98 5.20 13.81
N PRO A 58 21.39 5.75 14.90
CA PRO A 58 20.23 6.63 14.83
C PRO A 58 20.46 7.79 13.88
N ARG A 59 19.64 7.90 12.82
CA ARG A 59 19.53 9.10 12.02
C ARG A 59 18.96 10.20 12.91
N SER A 60 19.84 10.95 13.56
CA SER A 60 19.45 12.27 14.03
C SER A 60 19.08 13.06 12.78
N ILE A 61 17.79 13.34 12.61
CA ILE A 61 17.35 14.31 11.61
C ILE A 61 17.84 15.65 12.14
N THR A 62 19.05 16.05 11.74
CA THR A 62 19.46 17.43 11.85
C THR A 62 18.50 18.23 10.98
N ALA A 63 17.91 19.27 11.56
CA ALA A 63 16.87 20.10 10.93
C ALA A 63 17.32 20.78 9.61
N ASP A 64 18.58 20.61 9.22
CA ASP A 64 19.17 21.17 8.01
C ASP A 64 18.71 20.51 6.70
N ASN A 65 18.19 19.28 6.75
CA ASN A 65 17.76 18.57 5.52
C ASN A 65 16.29 18.81 5.16
N THR A 66 15.53 19.54 5.98
CA THR A 66 14.13 19.85 5.68
C THR A 66 13.96 20.93 4.61
N GLY A 67 14.98 21.74 4.37
CA GLY A 67 14.94 22.80 3.35
C GLY A 67 15.12 22.31 1.91
N GLU A 68 15.83 21.22 1.68
CA GLU A 68 16.06 20.67 0.33
C GLU A 68 14.95 19.73 -0.14
N SER A 69 14.26 19.09 0.80
CA SER A 69 13.20 18.09 0.47
C SER A 69 11.95 18.73 -0.15
N ILE A 70 11.69 20.02 0.10
CA ILE A 70 10.51 20.72 -0.43
C ILE A 70 10.72 21.16 -1.89
N LYS A 71 11.96 21.25 -2.36
CA LYS A 71 12.28 21.74 -3.72
C LYS A 71 11.97 20.74 -4.84
N ASN A 72 11.70 19.48 -4.52
CA ASN A 72 11.44 18.46 -5.54
C ASN A 72 10.07 17.78 -5.38
N LEU A 73 9.00 18.57 -5.44
CA LEU A 73 7.63 18.05 -5.43
C LEU A 73 7.41 17.01 -6.52
N ARG A 74 8.01 17.18 -7.72
CA ARG A 74 7.93 16.21 -8.81
C ARG A 74 8.54 14.86 -8.42
N GLY A 75 9.69 14.84 -7.74
CA GLY A 75 10.31 13.61 -7.26
C GLY A 75 9.45 12.89 -6.21
N ILE A 76 8.80 13.64 -5.33
CA ILE A 76 7.89 13.08 -4.33
C ILE A 76 6.64 12.48 -5.00
N PHE A 77 6.03 13.19 -5.94
CA PHE A 77 4.87 12.66 -6.68
C PHE A 77 5.23 11.45 -7.53
N SER A 78 6.39 11.46 -8.20
CA SER A 78 6.86 10.28 -8.96
C SER A 78 7.11 9.09 -8.04
N LEU A 79 7.72 9.29 -6.89
CA LEU A 79 7.94 8.22 -5.91
C LEU A 79 6.61 7.65 -5.40
N LEU A 80 5.65 8.51 -5.06
CA LEU A 80 4.31 8.08 -4.64
C LEU A 80 3.59 7.32 -5.77
N ALA A 81 3.68 7.80 -7.00
CA ALA A 81 3.10 7.13 -8.15
C ALA A 81 3.73 5.75 -8.36
N VAL A 82 5.05 5.63 -8.29
CA VAL A 82 5.74 4.34 -8.39
C VAL A 82 5.33 3.42 -7.24
N LEU A 83 5.31 3.88 -6.00
CA LEU A 83 4.91 3.08 -4.84
C LEU A 83 3.44 2.62 -4.92
N THR A 84 2.56 3.42 -5.51
CA THR A 84 1.15 3.07 -5.68
C THR A 84 0.94 2.15 -6.87
N PHE A 85 1.45 2.52 -8.04
CA PHE A 85 1.14 1.82 -9.30
C PHE A 85 2.11 0.68 -9.62
N ALA A 86 3.32 0.65 -9.08
CA ALA A 86 4.23 -0.48 -9.25
C ALA A 86 4.03 -1.59 -8.20
N ASN A 87 3.13 -1.39 -7.24
CA ASN A 87 2.81 -2.41 -6.24
C ASN A 87 1.69 -3.33 -6.75
N PRO A 88 1.98 -4.60 -7.08
CA PRO A 88 0.96 -5.53 -7.58
C PRO A 88 -0.17 -5.78 -6.58
N HIS A 89 0.11 -5.68 -5.28
CA HIS A 89 -0.88 -5.88 -4.23
C HIS A 89 -2.03 -4.85 -4.28
N VAL A 90 -1.74 -3.61 -4.68
CA VAL A 90 -2.76 -2.58 -4.83
C VAL A 90 -3.81 -2.99 -5.87
N TYR A 91 -3.39 -3.59 -6.99
CA TYR A 91 -4.33 -4.06 -8.03
C TYR A 91 -5.16 -5.24 -7.54
N LEU A 92 -4.56 -6.15 -6.77
CA LEU A 92 -5.29 -7.28 -6.17
C LEU A 92 -6.39 -6.78 -5.23
N ASP A 93 -6.08 -5.84 -4.34
CA ASP A 93 -7.02 -5.36 -3.33
C ASP A 93 -8.09 -4.42 -3.93
N THR A 94 -7.69 -3.50 -4.82
CA THR A 94 -8.62 -2.48 -5.31
C THR A 94 -9.33 -2.89 -6.59
N VAL A 95 -8.62 -3.47 -7.57
CA VAL A 95 -9.22 -3.80 -8.86
C VAL A 95 -9.87 -5.16 -8.83
N VAL A 96 -9.14 -6.19 -8.34
CA VAL A 96 -9.63 -7.56 -8.38
C VAL A 96 -10.63 -7.82 -7.26
N LEU A 97 -10.25 -7.58 -6.00
CA LEU A 97 -11.10 -7.90 -4.85
C LEU A 97 -12.38 -7.05 -4.83
N LEU A 98 -12.26 -5.71 -4.92
CA LEU A 98 -13.44 -4.85 -4.93
C LEU A 98 -14.26 -5.03 -6.22
N GLY A 99 -13.60 -5.32 -7.35
CA GLY A 99 -14.27 -5.70 -8.58
C GLY A 99 -15.11 -6.96 -8.41
N ALA A 100 -14.55 -8.03 -7.83
CA ALA A 100 -15.24 -9.28 -7.56
C ALA A 100 -16.44 -9.08 -6.61
N VAL A 101 -16.25 -8.34 -5.51
CA VAL A 101 -17.35 -8.02 -4.58
C VAL A 101 -18.44 -7.23 -5.28
N SER A 102 -18.09 -6.36 -6.23
CA SER A 102 -19.05 -5.52 -6.95
C SER A 102 -19.97 -6.28 -7.93
N ILE A 103 -19.65 -7.54 -8.26
CA ILE A 103 -20.45 -8.38 -9.18
C ILE A 103 -21.86 -8.60 -8.61
N GLY A 104 -22.01 -8.68 -7.28
CA GLY A 104 -23.29 -8.84 -6.62
C GLY A 104 -24.20 -7.62 -6.67
N TYR A 105 -23.72 -6.46 -7.12
CA TYR A 105 -24.45 -5.20 -7.16
C TYR A 105 -24.78 -4.79 -8.58
N MET A 106 -25.98 -4.20 -8.79
CA MET A 106 -26.44 -3.70 -10.11
C MET A 106 -26.89 -2.24 -10.05
N GLY A 107 -26.76 -1.56 -11.17
CA GLY A 107 -27.28 -0.20 -11.34
C GLY A 107 -26.79 0.76 -10.26
N LEU A 108 -27.73 1.34 -9.52
CA LEU A 108 -27.45 2.35 -8.49
C LEU A 108 -26.65 1.79 -7.32
N GLU A 109 -26.89 0.53 -6.92
CA GLU A 109 -26.18 -0.12 -5.81
C GLU A 109 -24.68 -0.22 -6.10
N LYS A 110 -24.33 -0.52 -7.34
CA LYS A 110 -22.93 -0.59 -7.79
C LYS A 110 -22.23 0.78 -7.70
N LEU A 111 -22.94 1.85 -8.05
CA LEU A 111 -22.43 3.22 -7.91
C LEU A 111 -22.27 3.61 -6.44
N LEU A 112 -23.24 3.25 -5.59
CA LEU A 112 -23.15 3.50 -4.15
C LEU A 112 -22.00 2.72 -3.51
N PHE A 113 -21.77 1.47 -3.93
CA PHE A 113 -20.64 0.68 -3.48
C PHE A 113 -19.31 1.34 -3.87
N ALA A 114 -19.13 1.72 -5.13
CA ALA A 114 -17.91 2.38 -5.60
C ALA A 114 -17.65 3.72 -4.90
N SER A 115 -18.70 4.53 -4.71
CA SER A 115 -18.58 5.82 -4.02
C SER A 115 -18.26 5.62 -2.52
N GLY A 116 -18.89 4.65 -1.86
CA GLY A 116 -18.60 4.30 -0.47
C GLY A 116 -17.17 3.82 -0.27
N ALA A 117 -16.69 2.92 -1.12
CA ALA A 117 -15.32 2.43 -1.10
C ALA A 117 -14.30 3.56 -1.35
N SER A 118 -14.58 4.44 -2.32
CA SER A 118 -13.72 5.60 -2.61
C SER A 118 -13.68 6.60 -1.45
N LEU A 119 -14.82 6.86 -0.80
CA LEU A 119 -14.89 7.72 0.39
C LEU A 119 -14.14 7.10 1.58
N ALA A 120 -14.27 5.79 1.79
CA ALA A 120 -13.54 5.08 2.84
C ALA A 120 -12.03 5.17 2.61
N SER A 121 -11.57 5.00 1.38
CA SER A 121 -10.16 5.18 1.01
C SER A 121 -9.67 6.60 1.26
N LEU A 122 -10.42 7.62 0.85
CA LEU A 122 -10.08 9.01 1.12
C LEU A 122 -10.01 9.30 2.63
N ALA A 123 -10.96 8.79 3.41
CA ALA A 123 -10.97 8.93 4.86
C ALA A 123 -9.76 8.26 5.50
N PHE A 124 -9.38 7.07 5.01
CA PHE A 124 -8.20 6.34 5.44
C PHE A 124 -6.91 7.13 5.18
N PHE A 125 -6.70 7.61 3.95
CA PHE A 125 -5.52 8.41 3.63
C PHE A 125 -5.49 9.75 4.37
N ALA A 126 -6.65 10.39 4.58
CA ALA A 126 -6.76 11.57 5.41
C ALA A 126 -6.36 11.28 6.87
N SER A 127 -6.86 10.19 7.44
CA SER A 127 -6.52 9.76 8.80
C SER A 127 -5.03 9.52 8.97
N ILE A 128 -4.40 8.85 8.00
CA ILE A 128 -2.93 8.66 7.99
C ILE A 128 -2.21 10.02 7.89
N GLY A 129 -2.64 10.91 6.99
CA GLY A 129 -2.02 12.21 6.80
C GLY A 129 -2.11 13.11 8.04
N PHE A 130 -3.28 13.17 8.68
CA PHE A 130 -3.46 13.91 9.93
C PHE A 130 -2.74 13.23 11.10
N GLY A 131 -2.78 11.89 11.17
CA GLY A 131 -2.07 11.10 12.16
C GLY A 131 -0.56 11.33 12.08
N ALA A 132 0.01 11.28 10.88
CA ALA A 132 1.43 11.55 10.66
C ALA A 132 1.86 12.95 11.14
N LYS A 133 1.00 13.97 10.94
CA LYS A 133 1.26 15.32 11.45
C LYS A 133 1.30 15.36 12.98
N ARG A 134 0.41 14.64 13.67
CA ARG A 134 0.40 14.54 15.12
C ARG A 134 1.56 13.72 15.67
N LEU A 135 1.99 12.69 14.96
CA LEU A 135 3.15 11.88 15.31
C LEU A 135 4.49 12.56 14.99
N SER A 136 4.50 13.64 14.19
CA SER A 136 5.71 14.36 13.80
C SER A 136 6.62 14.75 14.96
N PRO A 137 6.14 15.28 16.13
CA PRO A 137 7.00 15.55 17.25
C PRO A 137 7.64 14.30 17.87
N LEU A 138 6.95 13.17 17.85
CA LEU A 138 7.46 11.88 18.34
C LEU A 138 8.58 11.37 17.41
N MET A 139 8.46 11.64 16.11
CA MET A 139 9.44 11.25 15.09
C MET A 139 10.77 12.03 15.15
N ARG A 140 10.91 12.98 16.07
CA ARG A 140 12.19 13.68 16.34
C ARG A 140 13.17 12.79 17.11
N SER A 141 12.71 11.73 17.78
CA SER A 141 13.57 10.84 18.54
C SER A 141 14.07 9.68 17.66
N ALA A 142 15.36 9.35 17.80
CA ALA A 142 15.97 8.21 17.13
C ALA A 142 15.28 6.89 17.51
N ARG A 143 14.83 6.77 18.77
CA ARG A 143 14.09 5.59 19.24
C ARG A 143 12.75 5.41 18.54
N ALA A 144 12.03 6.49 18.24
CA ALA A 144 10.76 6.41 17.52
C ALA A 144 10.97 5.90 16.08
N TRP A 145 12.02 6.33 15.42
CA TRP A 145 12.39 5.79 14.09
C TRP A 145 12.76 4.32 14.15
N GLN A 146 13.53 3.93 15.14
CA GLN A 146 13.88 2.52 15.34
C GLN A 146 12.64 1.65 15.59
N MET A 147 11.71 2.11 16.45
CA MET A 147 10.45 1.39 16.69
C MET A 147 9.59 1.31 15.42
N LEU A 148 9.51 2.39 14.65
CA LEU A 148 8.79 2.42 13.38
C LEU A 148 9.36 1.41 12.38
N ASP A 149 10.68 1.36 12.24
CA ASP A 149 11.35 0.42 11.35
C ASP A 149 11.13 -1.04 11.78
N ILE A 150 11.18 -1.32 13.09
CA ILE A 150 10.89 -2.67 13.63
C ILE A 150 9.43 -3.06 13.39
N ILE A 151 8.48 -2.17 13.68
CA ILE A 151 7.05 -2.43 13.47
C ILE A 151 6.79 -2.66 11.98
N THR A 152 7.35 -1.82 11.12
CA THR A 152 7.22 -1.96 9.66
C THR A 152 7.80 -3.29 9.18
N ALA A 153 8.99 -3.67 9.65
CA ALA A 153 9.61 -4.96 9.31
C ALA A 153 8.73 -6.13 9.75
N LEU A 154 8.19 -6.08 10.97
CA LEU A 154 7.31 -7.12 11.50
C LEU A 154 6.04 -7.28 10.65
N ILE A 155 5.37 -6.17 10.31
CA ILE A 155 4.19 -6.18 9.45
C ILE A 155 4.53 -6.77 8.08
N MET A 156 5.64 -6.37 7.47
CA MET A 156 6.08 -6.88 6.17
C MET A 156 6.35 -8.39 6.20
N PHE A 157 6.97 -8.90 7.28
CA PHE A 157 7.18 -10.33 7.45
C PHE A 157 5.88 -11.11 7.66
N ILE A 158 4.94 -10.57 8.44
CA ILE A 158 3.62 -11.18 8.61
C ILE A 158 2.93 -11.30 7.25
N PHE A 159 2.89 -10.22 6.47
CA PHE A 159 2.31 -10.26 5.13
C PHE A 159 3.06 -11.20 4.18
N ALA A 160 4.38 -11.24 4.22
CA ALA A 160 5.16 -12.16 3.40
C ALA A 160 4.81 -13.62 3.72
N VAL A 161 4.71 -13.96 5.01
CA VAL A 161 4.34 -15.32 5.45
C VAL A 161 2.90 -15.66 5.08
N THR A 162 1.96 -14.74 5.25
CA THR A 162 0.56 -14.97 4.85
C THR A 162 0.42 -15.17 3.35
N LEU A 163 1.14 -14.41 2.53
CA LEU A 163 1.13 -14.62 1.06
C LEU A 163 1.74 -15.97 0.68
N LEU A 164 2.85 -16.38 1.32
CA LEU A 164 3.44 -17.70 1.09
C LEU A 164 2.49 -18.84 1.47
N ALA A 165 1.72 -18.66 2.55
CA ALA A 165 0.74 -19.65 2.98
C ALA A 165 -0.47 -19.77 2.02
N GLN A 166 -0.68 -18.81 1.11
CA GLN A 166 -1.74 -18.87 0.10
C GLN A 166 -1.30 -19.52 -1.20
N ILE A 167 -0.02 -19.84 -1.35
CA ILE A 167 0.50 -20.47 -2.56
C ILE A 167 0.13 -21.95 -2.56
N SER A 168 -0.58 -22.42 -3.60
CA SER A 168 -1.12 -23.77 -3.68
C SER A 168 -0.05 -24.87 -3.64
N TRP A 169 1.12 -24.62 -4.22
CA TRP A 169 2.22 -25.59 -4.24
C TRP A 169 3.03 -25.65 -2.94
N VAL A 170 2.77 -24.77 -1.96
CA VAL A 170 3.36 -24.81 -0.60
C VAL A 170 2.42 -25.54 0.36
N THR A 171 1.11 -25.45 0.16
CA THR A 171 0.07 -25.98 1.05
C THR A 171 -0.55 -27.29 0.57
N GLY A 172 -0.20 -27.76 -0.64
CA GLY A 172 -0.71 -28.97 -1.27
C GLY A 172 -0.14 -30.29 -0.73
#